data_9348a98b8839459f216287df02c04fc5
#
_entry.id   9348a98b8839459f216287df02c04fc5
#
_cell.length_a   1.000
_cell.length_b   1.000
_cell.length_c   1.000
_cell.angle_alpha   90.00
_cell.angle_beta   90.00
_cell.angle_gamma   90.00
#
_symmetry.space_group_name_H-M   'P 1'
#
loop_
_entity.id
_entity.type
_entity.pdbx_description
1 polymer ?
#
loop_
_entity_poly.entity_id
_entity_poly.type
_entity_poly.pdbx_seq_one_letter_code
_entity_poly.pdbx_strand_id
1 'polypeptide(L)'
;MKKASVIGAGIGGLAIAVRLAVNGYKVSVFESNSYPGGKAAEFKTKGFRFDKGPSLLTMPEKIDELFLLAGRTPRDYFKYSKINESCRYFYEDGTVIKAYSDAMKFSEELFNQTKTPKHQTINYLKENEFIFKATSYLFLEKSLHKLKTYLSFKVLLSALKIPFLNLFSTMNEINNKRFKNEKVVQIFNRYATYNGSDPYLAPGVLNSISNLEFKRGAFSADNGMSTIPKSIYKLALELGVVFYFNSSVEEIRIEKNEVEG
;
A
#
# COMPACT_ATOMS: atom_id res chain seq x y z
N MET A 1 18.20 28.79 4.63
CA MET A 1 17.13 27.76 4.50
C MET A 1 17.67 26.65 3.61
N LYS A 2 17.57 25.39 4.03
CA LYS A 2 18.01 24.25 3.23
C LYS A 2 17.09 24.10 2.01
N LYS A 3 17.67 23.74 0.85
CA LYS A 3 16.93 23.45 -0.38
C LYS A 3 16.81 21.94 -0.59
N ALA A 4 15.77 21.48 -1.20
CA ALA A 4 15.58 20.09 -1.60
C ALA A 4 14.87 20.01 -2.95
N SER A 5 15.38 19.16 -3.83
CA SER A 5 14.75 18.79 -5.09
C SER A 5 14.13 17.40 -4.97
N VAL A 6 12.91 17.23 -5.43
CA VAL A 6 12.19 15.94 -5.44
C VAL A 6 11.92 15.59 -6.91
N ILE A 7 12.28 14.37 -7.29
CA ILE A 7 12.04 13.87 -8.65
C ILE A 7 10.79 13.01 -8.64
N GLY A 8 9.79 13.43 -9.41
CA GLY A 8 8.49 12.79 -9.56
C GLY A 8 7.44 13.29 -8.57
N ALA A 9 6.25 13.62 -9.07
CA ALA A 9 5.07 14.01 -8.31
C ALA A 9 4.05 12.86 -8.13
N GLY A 10 4.52 11.61 -8.07
CA GLY A 10 3.72 10.47 -7.59
C GLY A 10 3.44 10.60 -6.09
N ILE A 11 2.63 9.69 -5.51
CA ILE A 11 2.26 9.73 -4.07
C ILE A 11 3.51 9.79 -3.18
N GLY A 12 4.56 9.02 -3.48
CA GLY A 12 5.81 9.03 -2.70
C GLY A 12 6.53 10.38 -2.76
N GLY A 13 6.66 10.97 -3.96
CA GLY A 13 7.28 12.29 -4.15
C GLY A 13 6.48 13.41 -3.49
N LEU A 14 5.16 13.38 -3.61
CA LEU A 14 4.27 14.32 -2.93
C LEU A 14 4.40 14.21 -1.40
N ALA A 15 4.44 12.98 -0.88
CA ALA A 15 4.57 12.73 0.56
C ALA A 15 5.90 13.23 1.12
N ILE A 16 7.03 13.02 0.41
CA ILE A 16 8.33 13.52 0.86
C ILE A 16 8.41 15.03 0.72
N ALA A 17 7.81 15.62 -0.33
CA ALA A 17 7.77 17.07 -0.51
C ALA A 17 7.06 17.77 0.67
N VAL A 18 5.90 17.24 1.10
CA VAL A 18 5.17 17.74 2.30
C VAL A 18 6.04 17.61 3.54
N ARG A 19 6.66 16.45 3.79
CA ARG A 19 7.51 16.21 4.95
C ARG A 19 8.71 17.15 5.00
N LEU A 20 9.37 17.38 3.87
CA LEU A 20 10.50 18.31 3.78
C LEU A 20 10.05 19.74 4.01
N ALA A 21 8.94 20.17 3.42
CA ALA A 21 8.41 21.52 3.61
C ALA A 21 8.04 21.79 5.08
N VAL A 22 7.35 20.86 5.76
CA VAL A 22 7.05 20.95 7.20
C VAL A 22 8.33 21.05 8.04
N ASN A 23 9.44 20.41 7.60
CA ASN A 23 10.74 20.50 8.25
C ASN A 23 11.57 21.73 7.83
N GLY A 24 10.96 22.73 7.20
CA GLY A 24 11.58 24.02 6.90
C GLY A 24 12.50 24.03 5.66
N TYR A 25 12.41 23.02 4.78
CA TYR A 25 13.12 23.06 3.50
C TYR A 25 12.36 23.88 2.46
N LYS A 26 13.09 24.59 1.60
CA LYS A 26 12.55 25.10 0.33
C LYS A 26 12.55 23.95 -0.69
N VAL A 27 11.37 23.49 -1.08
CA VAL A 27 11.20 22.29 -1.88
C VAL A 27 10.79 22.63 -3.30
N SER A 28 11.48 22.02 -4.29
CA SER A 28 11.11 22.01 -5.70
C SER A 28 10.83 20.58 -6.14
N VAL A 29 9.73 20.35 -6.86
CA VAL A 29 9.35 19.03 -7.39
C VAL A 29 9.36 19.09 -8.92
N PHE A 30 10.06 18.16 -9.55
CA PHE A 30 10.15 18.02 -10.99
C PHE A 30 9.36 16.79 -11.44
N GLU A 31 8.40 16.96 -12.36
CA GLU A 31 7.51 15.90 -12.82
C GLU A 31 7.49 15.90 -14.36
N SER A 32 7.67 14.72 -14.93
CA SER A 32 7.67 14.54 -16.39
C SER A 32 6.31 14.71 -17.03
N ASN A 33 5.23 14.39 -16.32
CA ASN A 33 3.86 14.59 -16.79
C ASN A 33 3.39 16.04 -16.55
N SER A 34 2.27 16.40 -17.19
CA SER A 34 1.59 17.70 -16.98
C SER A 34 0.70 17.72 -15.71
N TYR A 35 0.69 16.66 -14.91
CA TYR A 35 -0.17 16.49 -13.73
C TYR A 35 0.49 15.66 -12.63
N PRO A 36 0.12 15.87 -11.35
CA PRO A 36 0.59 15.06 -10.24
C PRO A 36 -0.18 13.74 -10.13
N GLY A 37 0.40 12.76 -9.41
CA GLY A 37 -0.28 11.53 -9.00
C GLY A 37 0.37 10.26 -9.53
N GLY A 38 1.16 10.31 -10.58
CA GLY A 38 1.84 9.13 -11.13
C GLY A 38 0.84 8.01 -11.46
N LYS A 39 1.05 6.82 -10.88
CA LYS A 39 0.15 5.66 -11.08
C LYS A 39 -1.24 5.83 -10.47
N ALA A 40 -1.46 6.76 -9.54
CA ALA A 40 -2.78 7.06 -8.97
C ALA A 40 -3.52 8.18 -9.71
N ALA A 41 -3.13 8.44 -10.96
CA ALA A 41 -3.81 9.40 -11.84
C ALA A 41 -5.12 8.82 -12.40
N GLU A 42 -5.91 9.71 -13.01
CA GLU A 42 -7.13 9.36 -13.73
C GLU A 42 -7.01 9.70 -15.21
N PHE A 43 -7.88 9.12 -16.02
CA PHE A 43 -8.17 9.64 -17.36
C PHE A 43 -9.67 9.77 -17.56
N LYS A 44 -10.04 10.67 -18.44
CA LYS A 44 -11.44 10.92 -18.80
C LYS A 44 -11.62 10.72 -20.31
N THR A 45 -12.66 9.99 -20.67
CA THR A 45 -13.02 9.81 -22.07
C THR A 45 -14.53 9.68 -22.20
N LYS A 46 -15.12 10.32 -23.24
CA LYS A 46 -16.56 10.26 -23.55
C LYS A 46 -17.48 10.47 -22.33
N GLY A 47 -17.10 11.40 -21.42
CA GLY A 47 -17.87 11.71 -20.21
C GLY A 47 -17.64 10.74 -19.03
N PHE A 48 -16.88 9.66 -19.20
CA PHE A 48 -16.54 8.72 -18.15
C PHE A 48 -15.17 9.03 -17.54
N ARG A 49 -15.03 8.73 -16.25
CA ARG A 49 -13.78 8.85 -15.49
C ARG A 49 -13.28 7.45 -15.08
N PHE A 50 -12.01 7.20 -15.27
CA PHE A 50 -11.35 5.95 -14.90
C PHE A 50 -10.09 6.24 -14.09
N ASP A 51 -9.89 5.49 -13.00
CA ASP A 51 -8.61 5.47 -12.29
C ASP A 51 -7.61 4.63 -13.09
N LYS A 52 -6.37 5.14 -13.29
CA LYS A 52 -5.32 4.46 -14.08
C LYS A 52 -4.59 3.36 -13.29
N GLY A 53 -4.73 3.35 -11.99
CA GLY A 53 -3.93 2.51 -11.10
C GLY A 53 -4.75 1.81 -10.04
N PRO A 54 -4.37 1.93 -8.74
CA PRO A 54 -5.03 1.21 -7.67
C PRO A 54 -6.50 1.59 -7.57
N SER A 55 -7.35 0.59 -7.28
CA SER A 55 -8.79 0.77 -7.07
C SER A 55 -9.19 0.72 -5.59
N LEU A 56 -8.29 0.24 -4.73
CA LEU A 56 -8.49 0.12 -3.29
C LEU A 56 -7.49 0.99 -2.52
N LEU A 57 -7.98 1.67 -1.50
CA LEU A 57 -7.17 2.34 -0.50
C LEU A 57 -7.02 1.42 0.71
N THR A 58 -5.77 1.14 1.07
CA THR A 58 -5.42 0.47 2.32
C THR A 58 -4.58 1.41 3.18
N MET A 59 -4.67 1.28 4.51
CA MET A 59 -3.91 2.11 5.45
C MET A 59 -4.12 3.63 5.25
N PRO A 60 -5.38 4.13 5.17
CA PRO A 60 -5.65 5.54 4.93
C PRO A 60 -5.01 6.47 5.98
N GLU A 61 -4.75 5.95 7.19
CA GLU A 61 -4.05 6.67 8.26
C GLU A 61 -2.66 7.17 7.86
N LYS A 62 -1.99 6.50 6.89
CA LYS A 62 -0.69 6.94 6.37
C LYS A 62 -0.80 8.18 5.48
N ILE A 63 -1.93 8.36 4.84
CA ILE A 63 -2.23 9.57 4.09
C ILE A 63 -2.66 10.69 5.05
N ASP A 64 -3.56 10.37 6.00
CA ASP A 64 -4.02 11.33 7.02
C ASP A 64 -2.85 11.93 7.80
N GLU A 65 -1.82 11.14 8.11
CA GLU A 65 -0.60 11.57 8.81
C GLU A 65 0.07 12.77 8.12
N LEU A 66 0.07 12.86 6.79
CA LEU A 66 0.70 13.98 6.08
C LEU A 66 0.00 15.31 6.36
N PHE A 67 -1.32 15.31 6.43
CA PHE A 67 -2.12 16.49 6.74
C PHE A 67 -1.95 16.89 8.20
N LEU A 68 -1.98 15.92 9.11
CA LEU A 68 -1.77 16.15 10.54
C LEU A 68 -0.38 16.74 10.84
N LEU A 69 0.67 16.25 10.17
CA LEU A 69 2.02 16.81 10.26
C LEU A 69 2.09 18.28 9.83
N ALA A 70 1.26 18.68 8.88
CA ALA A 70 1.14 20.06 8.42
C ALA A 70 0.17 20.91 9.26
N GLY A 71 -0.39 20.39 10.36
CA GLY A 71 -1.38 21.07 11.17
C GLY A 71 -2.72 21.27 10.45
N ARG A 72 -3.09 20.35 9.56
CA ARG A 72 -4.34 20.39 8.79
C ARG A 72 -5.24 19.23 9.13
N THR A 73 -6.56 19.40 8.94
CA THR A 73 -7.57 18.36 9.10
C THR A 73 -7.69 17.57 7.80
N PRO A 74 -7.38 16.26 7.76
CA PRO A 74 -7.41 15.46 6.51
C PRO A 74 -8.74 15.53 5.77
N ARG A 75 -9.87 15.55 6.50
CA ARG A 75 -11.23 15.51 5.94
C ARG A 75 -11.66 16.79 5.21
N ASP A 76 -10.91 17.88 5.38
CA ASP A 76 -11.11 19.12 4.62
C ASP A 76 -10.52 19.01 3.19
N TYR A 77 -9.67 18.01 2.96
CA TYR A 77 -8.97 17.79 1.69
C TYR A 77 -9.52 16.62 0.89
N PHE A 78 -9.75 15.48 1.54
CA PHE A 78 -10.34 14.31 0.90
C PHE A 78 -11.11 13.46 1.92
N LYS A 79 -12.05 12.69 1.40
CA LYS A 79 -12.86 11.76 2.19
C LYS A 79 -12.71 10.37 1.65
N TYR A 80 -12.90 9.39 2.52
CA TYR A 80 -12.95 7.98 2.15
C TYR A 80 -13.90 7.22 3.07
N SER A 81 -14.42 6.13 2.58
CA SER A 81 -15.30 5.25 3.32
C SER A 81 -14.81 3.81 3.26
N LYS A 82 -15.08 3.05 4.33
CA LYS A 82 -14.80 1.62 4.35
C LYS A 82 -15.77 0.90 3.43
N ILE A 83 -15.25 -0.02 2.61
CA ILE A 83 -16.05 -0.86 1.74
C ILE A 83 -16.24 -2.24 2.37
N ASN A 84 -17.46 -2.80 2.21
CA ASN A 84 -17.78 -4.10 2.76
C ASN A 84 -17.27 -5.25 1.89
N GLU A 85 -17.29 -5.08 0.58
CA GLU A 85 -16.84 -6.05 -0.42
C GLU A 85 -15.64 -5.46 -1.16
N SER A 86 -14.44 -5.98 -0.91
CA SER A 86 -13.20 -5.44 -1.50
C SER A 86 -12.94 -5.96 -2.91
N CYS A 87 -13.40 -7.17 -3.21
CA CYS A 87 -13.19 -7.83 -4.49
C CYS A 87 -14.27 -8.89 -4.74
N ARG A 88 -14.56 -9.14 -6.00
CA ARG A 88 -15.42 -10.25 -6.44
C ARG A 88 -14.67 -11.10 -7.44
N TYR A 89 -14.62 -12.41 -7.18
CA TYR A 89 -13.93 -13.39 -8.01
C TYR A 89 -14.97 -14.16 -8.82
N PHE A 90 -14.77 -14.21 -10.12
CA PHE A 90 -15.57 -14.96 -11.08
C PHE A 90 -14.75 -16.11 -11.62
N TYR A 91 -15.27 -17.32 -11.53
CA TYR A 91 -14.62 -18.53 -12.02
C TYR A 91 -15.37 -19.10 -13.22
N GLU A 92 -14.66 -19.84 -14.08
CA GLU A 92 -15.19 -20.41 -15.33
C GLU A 92 -16.36 -21.34 -15.10
N ASP A 93 -16.42 -22.05 -13.97
CA ASP A 93 -17.52 -22.95 -13.59
C ASP A 93 -18.77 -22.21 -13.05
N GLY A 94 -18.81 -20.90 -13.18
CA GLY A 94 -19.90 -20.04 -12.69
C GLY A 94 -19.85 -19.73 -11.20
N THR A 95 -18.86 -20.24 -10.45
CA THR A 95 -18.70 -19.86 -9.03
C THR A 95 -18.38 -18.38 -8.91
N VAL A 96 -19.06 -17.69 -8.02
CA VAL A 96 -18.78 -16.28 -7.68
C VAL A 96 -18.48 -16.19 -6.19
N ILE A 97 -17.31 -15.64 -5.83
CA ILE A 97 -16.89 -15.48 -4.44
C ILE A 97 -16.70 -14.00 -4.13
N LYS A 98 -17.34 -13.51 -3.08
CA LYS A 98 -17.24 -12.13 -2.61
C LYS A 98 -16.22 -12.04 -1.47
N ALA A 99 -15.17 -11.24 -1.66
CA ALA A 99 -14.21 -10.97 -0.59
C ALA A 99 -14.74 -9.85 0.30
N TYR A 100 -15.39 -10.22 1.40
CA TYR A 100 -15.84 -9.28 2.41
C TYR A 100 -14.66 -8.80 3.27
N SER A 101 -14.65 -7.51 3.61
CA SER A 101 -13.64 -6.95 4.54
C SER A 101 -13.80 -7.45 5.98
N ASP A 102 -14.92 -8.10 6.30
CA ASP A 102 -15.16 -8.77 7.56
C ASP A 102 -14.74 -10.24 7.46
N ALA A 103 -13.82 -10.67 8.33
CA ALA A 103 -13.24 -12.02 8.29
C ALA A 103 -14.27 -13.13 8.53
N MET A 104 -15.31 -12.87 9.37
CA MET A 104 -16.35 -13.86 9.64
C MET A 104 -17.25 -14.03 8.42
N LYS A 105 -17.71 -12.93 7.84
CA LYS A 105 -18.52 -12.95 6.60
C LYS A 105 -17.75 -13.59 5.46
N PHE A 106 -16.45 -13.29 5.33
CA PHE A 106 -15.62 -13.91 4.29
C PHE A 106 -15.43 -15.42 4.52
N SER A 107 -15.22 -15.86 5.77
CA SER A 107 -15.14 -17.29 6.07
C SER A 107 -16.45 -18.04 5.80
N GLU A 108 -17.58 -17.38 5.99
CA GLU A 108 -18.90 -17.92 5.65
C GLU A 108 -19.12 -18.00 4.13
N GLU A 109 -18.73 -16.97 3.39
CA GLU A 109 -18.77 -16.97 1.93
C GLU A 109 -17.91 -18.12 1.36
N LEU A 110 -16.67 -18.27 1.83
CA LEU A 110 -15.80 -19.38 1.40
C LEU A 110 -16.40 -20.75 1.73
N PHE A 111 -17.01 -20.91 2.89
CA PHE A 111 -17.68 -22.16 3.25
C PHE A 111 -18.87 -22.46 2.30
N ASN A 112 -19.69 -21.47 2.00
CA ASN A 112 -20.85 -21.62 1.14
C ASN A 112 -20.44 -21.99 -0.29
N GLN A 113 -19.44 -21.31 -0.85
CA GLN A 113 -19.03 -21.47 -2.25
C GLN A 113 -18.06 -22.63 -2.50
N THR A 114 -17.20 -22.94 -1.52
CA THR A 114 -16.09 -23.90 -1.73
C THR A 114 -16.06 -25.05 -0.74
N LYS A 115 -16.95 -25.06 0.24
CA LYS A 115 -16.95 -25.98 1.40
C LYS A 115 -15.71 -25.91 2.28
N THR A 116 -14.90 -24.86 2.15
CA THR A 116 -13.74 -24.62 3.01
C THR A 116 -14.21 -24.35 4.43
N PRO A 117 -13.75 -25.10 5.43
CA PRO A 117 -14.19 -24.92 6.82
C PRO A 117 -13.93 -23.50 7.35
N LYS A 118 -14.94 -22.86 7.96
CA LYS A 118 -14.84 -21.48 8.48
C LYS A 118 -13.63 -21.28 9.40
N HIS A 119 -13.40 -22.24 10.32
CA HIS A 119 -12.27 -22.16 11.26
C HIS A 119 -10.90 -22.15 10.56
N GLN A 120 -10.77 -22.83 9.43
CA GLN A 120 -9.53 -22.87 8.65
C GLN A 120 -9.19 -21.48 8.10
N THR A 121 -10.17 -20.79 7.50
CA THR A 121 -10.01 -19.41 7.02
C THR A 121 -9.68 -18.46 8.17
N ILE A 122 -10.42 -18.54 9.29
CA ILE A 122 -10.19 -17.66 10.45
C ILE A 122 -8.81 -17.87 11.05
N ASN A 123 -8.37 -19.13 11.21
CA ASN A 123 -7.03 -19.41 11.75
C ASN A 123 -5.93 -18.90 10.82
N TYR A 124 -6.09 -19.09 9.52
CA TYR A 124 -5.15 -18.56 8.52
C TYR A 124 -5.05 -17.02 8.58
N LEU A 125 -6.17 -16.31 8.68
CA LEU A 125 -6.16 -14.85 8.81
C LEU A 125 -5.52 -14.39 10.14
N LYS A 126 -5.71 -15.13 11.25
CA LYS A 126 -5.03 -14.86 12.54
C LYS A 126 -3.52 -15.05 12.45
N GLU A 127 -3.06 -16.10 11.76
CA GLU A 127 -1.63 -16.32 11.52
C GLU A 127 -1.04 -15.17 10.69
N ASN A 128 -1.70 -14.77 9.64
CA ASN A 128 -1.28 -13.64 8.81
C ASN A 128 -1.27 -12.31 9.60
N GLU A 129 -2.21 -12.11 10.51
CA GLU A 129 -2.20 -10.97 11.44
C GLU A 129 -0.97 -10.99 12.35
N PHE A 130 -0.63 -12.17 12.89
CA PHE A 130 0.56 -12.34 13.73
C PHE A 130 1.84 -12.03 12.95
N ILE A 131 1.98 -12.59 11.74
CA ILE A 131 3.14 -12.34 10.86
C ILE A 131 3.21 -10.83 10.50
N PHE A 132 2.09 -10.22 10.13
CA PHE A 132 2.04 -8.79 9.81
C PHE A 132 2.51 -7.93 10.99
N LYS A 133 2.01 -8.19 12.20
CA LYS A 133 2.43 -7.46 13.42
C LYS A 133 3.91 -7.66 13.75
N ALA A 134 4.46 -8.82 13.44
CA ALA A 134 5.88 -9.10 13.65
C ALA A 134 6.80 -8.38 12.68
N THR A 135 6.33 -8.14 11.44
CA THR A 135 7.16 -7.68 10.32
C THR A 135 6.90 -6.21 9.93
N SER A 136 5.67 -5.70 10.12
CA SER A 136 5.27 -4.37 9.65
C SER A 136 6.14 -3.23 10.18
N TYR A 137 6.57 -3.29 11.44
CA TYR A 137 7.46 -2.28 12.00
C TYR A 137 8.78 -2.18 11.24
N LEU A 138 9.39 -3.32 10.92
CA LEU A 138 10.66 -3.35 10.19
C LEU A 138 10.47 -2.91 8.73
N PHE A 139 9.47 -3.46 8.03
CA PHE A 139 9.30 -3.24 6.59
C PHE A 139 8.59 -1.94 6.23
N LEU A 140 7.72 -1.41 7.09
CA LEU A 140 6.93 -0.21 6.78
C LEU A 140 7.44 1.07 7.47
N GLU A 141 8.15 0.94 8.60
CA GLU A 141 8.49 2.11 9.42
C GLU A 141 10.00 2.33 9.56
N LYS A 142 10.84 1.36 9.15
CA LYS A 142 12.30 1.44 9.30
C LYS A 142 13.02 1.31 7.97
N SER A 143 14.18 1.97 7.90
CA SER A 143 15.10 1.78 6.78
C SER A 143 15.92 0.52 6.99
N LEU A 144 15.86 -0.40 6.04
CA LEU A 144 16.63 -1.65 6.05
C LEU A 144 18.14 -1.44 5.79
N HIS A 145 18.54 -0.27 5.29
CA HIS A 145 19.96 0.06 5.00
C HIS A 145 20.72 0.56 6.24
N LYS A 146 20.05 0.77 7.37
CA LYS A 146 20.70 1.30 8.59
C LYS A 146 20.94 0.17 9.58
N LEU A 147 22.20 -0.12 9.91
CA LEU A 147 22.57 -1.13 10.94
C LEU A 147 21.87 -0.90 12.28
N LYS A 148 21.70 0.36 12.70
CA LYS A 148 20.97 0.73 13.92
C LYS A 148 19.52 0.20 13.93
N THR A 149 18.91 -0.04 12.78
CA THR A 149 17.56 -0.63 12.68
C THR A 149 17.54 -2.03 13.29
N TYR A 150 18.56 -2.83 13.00
CA TYR A 150 18.66 -4.22 13.44
C TYR A 150 19.01 -4.35 14.94
N LEU A 151 19.62 -3.33 15.53
CA LEU A 151 19.94 -3.27 16.96
C LEU A 151 18.76 -2.78 17.82
N SER A 152 17.63 -2.42 17.21
CA SER A 152 16.43 -2.00 17.93
C SER A 152 15.83 -3.18 18.71
N PHE A 153 15.49 -2.99 19.98
CA PHE A 153 14.87 -4.01 20.85
C PHE A 153 13.61 -4.62 20.21
N LYS A 154 12.78 -3.81 19.55
CA LYS A 154 11.58 -4.29 18.82
C LYS A 154 11.94 -5.24 17.67
N VAL A 155 13.02 -4.95 16.93
CA VAL A 155 13.48 -5.81 15.81
C VAL A 155 14.08 -7.09 16.38
N LEU A 156 14.84 -7.01 17.46
CA LEU A 156 15.42 -8.17 18.13
C LEU A 156 14.31 -9.13 18.64
N LEU A 157 13.26 -8.60 19.25
CA LEU A 157 12.09 -9.40 19.64
C LEU A 157 11.36 -10.01 18.44
N SER A 158 11.35 -9.30 17.30
CA SER A 158 10.77 -9.83 16.06
C SER A 158 11.63 -10.94 15.46
N ALA A 159 12.95 -10.89 15.66
CA ALA A 159 13.86 -11.94 15.21
C ALA A 159 13.58 -13.29 15.88
N LEU A 160 13.13 -13.31 17.13
CA LEU A 160 12.68 -14.54 17.81
C LEU A 160 11.48 -15.21 17.14
N LYS A 161 10.74 -14.48 16.31
CA LYS A 161 9.57 -14.97 15.58
C LYS A 161 9.92 -15.50 14.18
N ILE A 162 11.17 -15.38 13.74
CA ILE A 162 11.63 -15.81 12.39
C ILE A 162 11.17 -17.22 12.00
N PRO A 163 11.24 -18.26 12.89
CA PRO A 163 10.78 -19.59 12.54
C PRO A 163 9.30 -19.68 12.14
N PHE A 164 8.49 -18.72 12.57
CA PHE A 164 7.05 -18.66 12.32
C PHE A 164 6.66 -17.72 11.15
N LEU A 165 7.65 -17.10 10.48
CA LEU A 165 7.38 -16.09 9.46
C LEU A 165 7.25 -16.66 8.03
N ASN A 166 7.33 -17.97 7.86
CA ASN A 166 7.23 -18.64 6.55
C ASN A 166 8.22 -18.09 5.50
N LEU A 167 9.46 -17.78 5.89
CA LEU A 167 10.45 -17.16 5.01
C LEU A 167 11.02 -18.11 3.95
N PHE A 168 11.04 -19.42 4.23
CA PHE A 168 11.69 -20.44 3.41
C PHE A 168 10.72 -21.23 2.52
N SER A 169 9.43 -20.87 2.53
CA SER A 169 8.41 -21.42 1.65
C SER A 169 7.81 -20.31 0.81
N THR A 170 7.29 -20.66 -0.36
CA THR A 170 6.59 -19.68 -1.20
C THR A 170 5.17 -19.40 -0.70
N MET A 171 4.57 -18.29 -1.14
CA MET A 171 3.17 -17.99 -0.85
C MET A 171 2.25 -19.15 -1.28
N ASN A 172 2.44 -19.65 -2.50
CA ASN A 172 1.65 -20.74 -3.05
C ASN A 172 1.79 -22.04 -2.24
N GLU A 173 3.01 -22.41 -1.82
CA GLU A 173 3.22 -23.59 -0.99
C GLU A 173 2.48 -23.51 0.35
N ILE A 174 2.53 -22.35 1.01
CA ILE A 174 1.81 -22.13 2.27
C ILE A 174 0.29 -22.21 2.02
N ASN A 175 -0.21 -21.57 0.97
CA ASN A 175 -1.62 -21.54 0.65
C ASN A 175 -2.15 -22.95 0.31
N ASN A 176 -1.40 -23.76 -0.45
CA ASN A 176 -1.74 -25.14 -0.74
C ASN A 176 -1.70 -26.05 0.51
N LYS A 177 -0.77 -25.81 1.46
CA LYS A 177 -0.76 -26.54 2.73
C LYS A 177 -1.99 -26.22 3.59
N ARG A 178 -2.50 -24.99 3.50
CA ARG A 178 -3.64 -24.51 4.31
C ARG A 178 -5.00 -24.82 3.69
N PHE A 179 -5.11 -24.78 2.37
CA PHE A 179 -6.37 -24.92 1.67
C PHE A 179 -6.29 -26.04 0.61
N LYS A 180 -7.29 -26.92 0.61
CA LYS A 180 -7.41 -27.96 -0.39
C LYS A 180 -8.09 -27.47 -1.68
N ASN A 181 -8.88 -26.39 -1.57
CA ASN A 181 -9.63 -25.85 -2.68
C ASN A 181 -8.78 -24.83 -3.46
N GLU A 182 -8.55 -25.09 -4.74
CA GLU A 182 -7.71 -24.27 -5.61
C GLU A 182 -8.19 -22.82 -5.74
N LYS A 183 -9.51 -22.60 -5.76
CA LYS A 183 -10.07 -21.24 -5.82
C LYS A 183 -9.67 -20.41 -4.59
N VAL A 184 -9.65 -21.04 -3.42
CA VAL A 184 -9.22 -20.37 -2.19
C VAL A 184 -7.71 -20.10 -2.20
N VAL A 185 -6.92 -21.04 -2.72
CA VAL A 185 -5.48 -20.83 -2.94
C VAL A 185 -5.24 -19.65 -3.87
N GLN A 186 -5.94 -19.57 -5.00
CA GLN A 186 -5.84 -18.46 -5.95
C GLN A 186 -6.21 -17.12 -5.32
N ILE A 187 -7.27 -17.08 -4.50
CA ILE A 187 -7.66 -15.85 -3.78
C ILE A 187 -6.51 -15.34 -2.91
N PHE A 188 -5.84 -16.21 -2.15
CA PHE A 188 -4.73 -15.78 -1.30
C PHE A 188 -3.44 -15.54 -2.08
N ASN A 189 -3.19 -16.25 -3.18
CA ASN A 189 -2.07 -15.99 -4.08
C ASN A 189 -2.15 -14.61 -4.74
N ARG A 190 -3.38 -14.08 -4.98
CA ARG A 190 -3.58 -12.73 -5.52
C ARG A 190 -2.84 -11.65 -4.72
N TYR A 191 -2.64 -11.84 -3.41
CA TYR A 191 -1.97 -10.83 -2.58
C TYR A 191 -0.50 -10.58 -2.97
N ALA A 192 0.12 -11.46 -3.77
CA ALA A 192 1.42 -11.20 -4.38
C ALA A 192 1.41 -9.97 -5.31
N THR A 193 0.27 -9.64 -5.90
CA THR A 193 0.11 -8.48 -6.80
C THR A 193 0.35 -7.14 -6.11
N TYR A 194 0.21 -7.06 -4.78
CA TYR A 194 0.54 -5.85 -4.02
C TYR A 194 2.00 -5.43 -4.17
N ASN A 195 2.89 -6.40 -4.38
CA ASN A 195 4.32 -6.16 -4.61
C ASN A 195 4.73 -6.36 -6.08
N GLY A 196 3.78 -6.68 -6.97
CA GLY A 196 4.10 -7.08 -8.34
C GLY A 196 4.89 -8.39 -8.41
N SER A 197 4.69 -9.28 -7.44
CA SER A 197 5.43 -10.54 -7.28
C SER A 197 4.64 -11.74 -7.83
N ASP A 198 5.37 -12.79 -8.18
CA ASP A 198 4.82 -14.10 -8.50
C ASP A 198 4.63 -14.92 -7.21
N PRO A 199 3.42 -15.41 -6.87
CA PRO A 199 3.17 -16.17 -5.64
C PRO A 199 3.91 -17.52 -5.59
N TYR A 200 4.35 -18.04 -6.73
CA TYR A 200 5.14 -19.28 -6.83
C TYR A 200 6.62 -19.08 -6.48
N LEU A 201 7.10 -17.83 -6.50
CA LEU A 201 8.47 -17.44 -6.17
C LEU A 201 8.55 -16.59 -4.90
N ALA A 202 7.52 -15.82 -4.62
CA ALA A 202 7.48 -14.89 -3.50
C ALA A 202 7.44 -15.62 -2.15
N PRO A 203 8.20 -15.16 -1.12
CA PRO A 203 8.24 -15.82 0.17
C PRO A 203 6.89 -15.76 0.90
N GLY A 204 6.56 -16.83 1.63
CA GLY A 204 5.27 -17.03 2.31
C GLY A 204 4.91 -15.95 3.34
N VAL A 205 5.88 -15.21 3.87
CA VAL A 205 5.65 -14.04 4.74
C VAL A 205 4.73 -13.01 4.09
N LEU A 206 4.73 -12.90 2.76
CA LEU A 206 3.91 -11.94 2.02
C LEU A 206 2.41 -12.30 2.04
N ASN A 207 2.02 -13.51 2.41
CA ASN A 207 0.61 -13.83 2.69
C ASN A 207 0.01 -12.93 3.78
N SER A 208 0.85 -12.37 4.65
CA SER A 208 0.44 -11.41 5.67
C SER A 208 -0.14 -10.11 5.11
N ILE A 209 0.09 -9.80 3.82
CA ILE A 209 -0.50 -8.64 3.12
C ILE A 209 -2.03 -8.73 3.11
N SER A 210 -2.61 -9.94 3.09
CA SER A 210 -4.06 -10.16 3.21
C SER A 210 -4.66 -9.49 4.46
N ASN A 211 -3.86 -9.30 5.51
CA ASN A 211 -4.26 -8.60 6.74
C ASN A 211 -4.69 -7.14 6.48
N LEU A 212 -4.14 -6.51 5.44
CA LEU A 212 -4.49 -5.13 5.08
C LEU A 212 -5.97 -5.01 4.72
N GLU A 213 -6.52 -5.97 3.97
CA GLU A 213 -7.95 -5.94 3.59
C GLU A 213 -8.85 -6.50 4.71
N PHE A 214 -8.53 -7.67 5.26
CA PHE A 214 -9.43 -8.40 6.17
C PHE A 214 -9.41 -7.92 7.62
N LYS A 215 -8.36 -7.23 8.06
CA LYS A 215 -8.26 -6.77 9.45
C LYS A 215 -8.27 -5.26 9.56
N ARG A 216 -7.46 -4.57 8.72
CA ARG A 216 -7.42 -3.11 8.71
C ARG A 216 -8.56 -2.52 7.89
N GLY A 217 -9.01 -3.25 6.87
CA GLY A 217 -10.10 -2.88 5.99
C GLY A 217 -9.64 -2.34 4.65
N ALA A 218 -10.51 -2.47 3.69
CA ALA A 218 -10.39 -1.84 2.38
C ALA A 218 -11.29 -0.59 2.34
N PHE A 219 -10.80 0.45 1.70
CA PHE A 219 -11.47 1.75 1.64
C PHE A 219 -11.53 2.22 0.17
N SER A 220 -12.48 3.08 -0.10
CA SER A 220 -12.60 3.81 -1.36
C SER A 220 -12.54 5.30 -1.08
N ALA A 221 -11.74 6.02 -1.84
CA ALA A 221 -11.73 7.48 -1.79
C ALA A 221 -12.94 8.04 -2.53
N ASP A 222 -13.62 9.03 -1.93
CA ASP A 222 -14.73 9.69 -2.58
C ASP A 222 -14.24 10.37 -3.88
N ASN A 223 -15.00 10.21 -4.95
CA ASN A 223 -14.65 10.67 -6.30
C ASN A 223 -13.39 10.02 -6.90
N GLY A 224 -12.96 8.85 -6.37
CA GLY A 224 -11.90 8.01 -6.93
C GLY A 224 -10.52 8.25 -6.37
N MET A 225 -9.62 7.34 -6.71
CA MET A 225 -8.28 7.28 -6.13
C MET A 225 -7.41 8.50 -6.48
N SER A 226 -7.68 9.17 -7.60
CA SER A 226 -6.95 10.37 -8.02
C SER A 226 -7.15 11.56 -7.07
N THR A 227 -8.18 11.55 -6.22
CA THR A 227 -8.41 12.62 -5.22
C THR A 227 -7.31 12.65 -4.18
N ILE A 228 -6.71 11.50 -3.86
CA ILE A 228 -5.62 11.40 -2.88
C ILE A 228 -4.40 12.21 -3.30
N PRO A 229 -3.73 11.93 -4.45
CA PRO A 229 -2.59 12.71 -4.87
C PRO A 229 -2.92 14.17 -5.13
N LYS A 230 -4.12 14.49 -5.65
CA LYS A 230 -4.58 15.87 -5.82
C LYS A 230 -4.65 16.63 -4.50
N SER A 231 -5.12 15.97 -3.45
CA SER A 231 -5.22 16.56 -2.11
C SER A 231 -3.85 16.78 -1.48
N ILE A 232 -2.92 15.82 -1.61
CA ILE A 232 -1.54 15.97 -1.13
C ILE A 232 -0.83 17.07 -1.92
N TYR A 233 -1.05 17.17 -3.23
CA TYR A 233 -0.52 18.25 -4.08
C TYR A 233 -1.01 19.62 -3.61
N LYS A 234 -2.32 19.76 -3.34
CA LYS A 234 -2.89 20.99 -2.78
C LYS A 234 -2.22 21.38 -1.46
N LEU A 235 -2.06 20.40 -0.55
CA LEU A 235 -1.36 20.62 0.72
C LEU A 235 0.09 21.09 0.50
N ALA A 236 0.81 20.45 -0.44
CA ALA A 236 2.18 20.82 -0.76
C ALA A 236 2.30 22.27 -1.27
N LEU A 237 1.36 22.70 -2.14
CA LEU A 237 1.28 24.08 -2.62
C LEU A 237 1.06 25.08 -1.44
N GLU A 238 0.16 24.77 -0.52
CA GLU A 238 -0.10 25.60 0.67
C GLU A 238 1.15 25.72 1.58
N LEU A 239 2.03 24.71 1.56
CA LEU A 239 3.31 24.72 2.28
C LEU A 239 4.44 25.39 1.50
N GLY A 240 4.16 25.98 0.33
CA GLY A 240 5.13 26.70 -0.49
C GLY A 240 6.03 25.81 -1.34
N VAL A 241 5.65 24.58 -1.59
CA VAL A 241 6.36 23.69 -2.54
C VAL A 241 6.13 24.16 -3.98
N VAL A 242 7.21 24.27 -4.75
CA VAL A 242 7.17 24.67 -6.15
C VAL A 242 7.19 23.42 -7.05
N PHE A 243 6.32 23.39 -8.05
CA PHE A 243 6.22 22.27 -8.99
C PHE A 243 6.59 22.71 -10.41
N TYR A 244 7.42 21.88 -11.04
CA TYR A 244 7.78 21.99 -12.44
C TYR A 244 7.25 20.76 -13.18
N PHE A 245 6.13 20.95 -13.89
CA PHE A 245 5.54 19.90 -14.73
C PHE A 245 6.18 19.91 -16.12
N ASN A 246 5.98 18.82 -16.89
CA ASN A 246 6.62 18.60 -18.19
C ASN A 246 8.16 18.75 -18.12
N SER A 247 8.73 18.40 -16.97
CA SER A 247 10.14 18.57 -16.64
C SER A 247 10.71 17.22 -16.23
N SER A 248 11.19 16.46 -17.22
CA SER A 248 11.90 15.19 -17.00
C SER A 248 13.29 15.47 -16.46
N VAL A 249 13.66 14.81 -15.40
CA VAL A 249 15.04 14.83 -14.89
C VAL A 249 15.80 13.68 -15.54
N GLU A 250 16.87 14.01 -16.26
CA GLU A 250 17.68 13.04 -16.97
C GLU A 250 18.92 12.65 -16.17
N GLU A 251 19.47 13.59 -15.39
CA GLU A 251 20.72 13.39 -14.65
C GLU A 251 20.70 14.12 -13.31
N ILE A 252 21.36 13.56 -12.31
CA ILE A 252 21.70 14.23 -11.05
C ILE A 252 23.21 14.44 -11.03
N ARG A 253 23.64 15.70 -11.11
CA ARG A 253 25.07 16.04 -11.06
C ARG A 253 25.53 16.13 -9.62
N ILE A 254 26.58 15.38 -9.32
CA ILE A 254 27.18 15.33 -7.98
C ILE A 254 28.64 15.65 -8.10
N GLU A 255 29.06 16.73 -7.45
CA GLU A 255 30.48 17.09 -7.32
C GLU A 255 30.84 17.16 -5.84
N LYS A 256 32.00 16.59 -5.46
CA LYS A 256 32.49 16.59 -4.07
C LYS A 256 31.49 16.14 -3.02
N ASN A 257 30.67 15.15 -3.34
CA ASN A 257 29.54 14.65 -2.51
C ASN A 257 28.39 15.65 -2.28
N GLU A 258 28.29 16.68 -3.07
CA GLU A 258 27.18 17.64 -3.06
C GLU A 258 26.43 17.60 -4.39
N VAL A 259 25.09 17.79 -4.33
CA VAL A 259 24.26 17.87 -5.53
C VAL A 259 24.35 19.30 -6.05
N GLU A 260 24.78 19.46 -7.30
CA GLU A 260 24.90 20.76 -7.95
C GLU A 260 23.77 21.03 -8.96
N GLY A 261 23.16 19.99 -9.53
CA GLY A 261 22.09 20.14 -10.52
C GLY A 261 21.48 18.82 -10.96
#